data_0ece6eaad2957c13d3c1026d759acc0e
#
_entry.id   0ece6eaad2957c13d3c1026d759acc0e
#
_cell.length_a   1.000
_cell.length_b   1.000
_cell.length_c   1.000
_cell.angle_alpha   90.00
_cell.angle_beta   90.00
_cell.angle_gamma   90.00
#
_symmetry.space_group_name_H-M   'P 1'
#
loop_
_entity.id
_entity.type
_entity.pdbx_description
1 polymer ?
#
loop_
_entity_poly.entity_id
_entity_poly.type
_entity_poly.pdbx_seq_one_letter_code
_entity_poly.pdbx_strand_id
1 'polypeptide(L)'
;MESQKQIKVNTADLEPSMYVARLDRPWTETPFLFQGFFIRNQDDIEALQHHCQYVYVDFEQSPKEITHTKTDVSRENRTITQITSLHYAKPHTTASNRNRTVYVNSQPVEKELSVARTVYAEANQAVADLITKLEVDGRLDVQIAKETVEPMVESVLRNPDAMIWLARMKKYDSYMYHHSVSSSIWGITFGRHLGLDKSALHEIGLGCMLFDVGKTKLPHALLTKADQLTKTEWHVMRNHVDYSVNLLEGAGGITERIISMVRSHHERHDGSGYPDKLKENQIPTFAKIAGMADCYDAITSTRPYSKLRSPYEAVREIYSWRGTLFQAEVVEQFMQVVGVFPTGSLVELNSGAVAVVIAQNEARRLKPRVMLILDENKKRLPQFNTVDLLFDTHLKGAENLWIEKCLESGAYGIDPQELYI
;
A
#
# COMPACT_ATOMS: atom_id res chain seq x y z
N MET A 1 -27.43 0.35 -17.19
CA MET A 1 -27.29 1.49 -18.13
C MET A 1 -25.79 1.72 -18.26
N GLU A 2 -25.16 1.19 -19.32
CA GLU A 2 -23.74 1.37 -19.60
C GLU A 2 -23.45 2.84 -19.89
N SER A 3 -22.47 3.37 -19.21
CA SER A 3 -21.97 4.73 -19.39
C SER A 3 -21.32 4.85 -20.78
N GLN A 4 -21.97 5.56 -21.69
CA GLN A 4 -21.52 5.88 -23.07
C GLN A 4 -20.41 6.93 -23.13
N LYS A 5 -19.50 6.98 -22.16
CA LYS A 5 -18.54 8.09 -22.01
C LYS A 5 -17.09 7.73 -22.28
N GLN A 6 -16.80 6.45 -22.56
CA GLN A 6 -15.47 5.99 -22.92
C GLN A 6 -15.31 5.98 -24.44
N ILE A 7 -14.35 6.73 -24.95
CA ILE A 7 -14.06 6.83 -26.38
C ILE A 7 -12.80 6.04 -26.70
N LYS A 8 -12.86 5.24 -27.76
CA LYS A 8 -11.71 4.53 -28.31
C LYS A 8 -10.76 5.54 -28.96
N VAL A 9 -9.52 5.58 -28.49
CA VAL A 9 -8.44 6.46 -28.96
C VAL A 9 -7.26 5.61 -29.40
N ASN A 10 -6.69 5.89 -30.56
CA ASN A 10 -5.47 5.24 -31.01
C ASN A 10 -4.30 5.69 -30.12
N THR A 11 -3.36 4.78 -29.83
CA THR A 11 -2.21 5.13 -28.97
C THR A 11 -1.30 6.22 -29.57
N ALA A 12 -1.36 6.44 -30.88
CA ALA A 12 -0.67 7.54 -31.56
C ALA A 12 -1.29 8.93 -31.26
N ASP A 13 -2.56 8.96 -30.87
CA ASP A 13 -3.34 10.19 -30.65
C ASP A 13 -3.50 10.49 -29.14
N LEU A 14 -2.72 9.85 -28.30
CA LEU A 14 -2.77 10.06 -26.85
C LEU A 14 -2.02 11.33 -26.45
N GLU A 15 -2.61 12.05 -25.50
CA GLU A 15 -2.04 13.26 -24.91
C GLU A 15 -1.93 13.14 -23.38
N PRO A 16 -0.97 13.84 -22.76
CA PRO A 16 -0.91 13.96 -21.31
C PRO A 16 -2.23 14.47 -20.71
N SER A 17 -2.57 14.03 -19.52
CA SER A 17 -3.83 14.30 -18.80
C SER A 17 -5.06 13.52 -19.28
N MET A 18 -4.99 12.74 -20.35
CA MET A 18 -6.06 11.79 -20.68
C MET A 18 -6.15 10.68 -19.64
N TYR A 19 -7.38 10.29 -19.27
CA TYR A 19 -7.61 9.15 -18.39
C TYR A 19 -7.86 7.88 -19.18
N VAL A 20 -6.93 6.95 -19.17
CA VAL A 20 -7.07 5.62 -19.78
C VAL A 20 -7.91 4.74 -18.88
N ALA A 21 -9.14 4.45 -19.30
CA ALA A 21 -10.08 3.64 -18.52
C ALA A 21 -9.96 2.14 -18.83
N ARG A 22 -9.60 1.77 -20.08
CA ARG A 22 -9.46 0.38 -20.52
C ARG A 22 -8.45 0.27 -21.66
N LEU A 23 -7.79 -0.89 -21.75
CA LEU A 23 -6.87 -1.22 -22.85
C LEU A 23 -7.55 -2.10 -23.92
N ASP A 24 -6.89 -2.29 -25.07
CA ASP A 24 -7.29 -3.22 -26.15
C ASP A 24 -7.03 -4.69 -25.81
N ARG A 25 -6.41 -4.94 -24.65
CA ARG A 25 -6.03 -6.25 -24.14
C ARG A 25 -6.18 -6.31 -22.62
N PRO A 26 -6.11 -7.50 -22.00
CA PRO A 26 -6.09 -7.62 -20.55
C PRO A 26 -4.93 -6.82 -19.95
N TRP A 27 -5.18 -6.09 -18.86
CA TRP A 27 -4.16 -5.34 -18.12
C TRP A 27 -3.00 -6.23 -17.67
N THR A 28 -3.29 -7.53 -17.45
CA THR A 28 -2.32 -8.56 -17.06
C THR A 28 -1.24 -8.85 -18.11
N GLU A 29 -1.45 -8.43 -19.36
CA GLU A 29 -0.50 -8.58 -20.47
C GLU A 29 0.35 -7.33 -20.71
N THR A 30 0.24 -6.35 -19.82
CA THR A 30 0.91 -5.07 -19.93
C THR A 30 1.71 -4.75 -18.65
N PRO A 31 2.69 -3.85 -18.70
CA PRO A 31 3.45 -3.43 -17.52
C PRO A 31 2.69 -2.44 -16.63
N PHE A 32 1.48 -2.03 -17.02
CA PHE A 32 0.70 -1.05 -16.25
C PHE A 32 0.20 -1.66 -14.95
N LEU A 33 0.49 -0.99 -13.83
CA LEU A 33 0.18 -1.45 -12.49
C LEU A 33 -1.30 -1.30 -12.11
N PHE A 34 -2.04 -0.44 -12.80
CA PHE A 34 -3.43 -0.12 -12.44
C PHE A 34 -4.38 -0.27 -13.62
N GLN A 35 -5.59 -0.70 -13.30
CA GLN A 35 -6.73 -0.63 -14.19
C GLN A 35 -7.27 0.82 -14.16
N GLY A 36 -6.90 1.60 -15.16
CA GLY A 36 -7.23 3.02 -15.29
C GLY A 36 -6.20 3.95 -14.62
N PHE A 37 -5.68 4.89 -15.40
CA PHE A 37 -4.72 5.89 -14.93
C PHE A 37 -4.71 7.12 -15.85
N PHE A 38 -4.22 8.24 -15.31
CA PHE A 38 -3.94 9.43 -16.10
C PHE A 38 -2.58 9.30 -16.80
N ILE A 39 -2.53 9.62 -18.08
CA ILE A 39 -1.28 9.82 -18.82
C ILE A 39 -0.61 11.07 -18.28
N ARG A 40 0.62 10.97 -17.79
CA ARG A 40 1.31 12.08 -17.11
C ARG A 40 2.40 12.69 -17.95
N ASN A 41 3.08 11.87 -18.73
CA ASN A 41 4.25 12.25 -19.50
C ASN A 41 4.36 11.43 -20.79
N GLN A 42 5.37 11.75 -21.58
CA GLN A 42 5.65 11.07 -22.84
C GLN A 42 6.01 9.58 -22.63
N ASP A 43 6.65 9.22 -21.52
CA ASP A 43 7.03 7.83 -21.23
C ASP A 43 5.80 6.93 -21.06
N ASP A 44 4.71 7.45 -20.44
CA ASP A 44 3.43 6.74 -20.32
C ASP A 44 2.80 6.49 -21.71
N ILE A 45 2.91 7.45 -22.64
CA ILE A 45 2.42 7.33 -24.02
C ILE A 45 3.23 6.29 -24.79
N GLU A 46 4.55 6.33 -24.68
CA GLU A 46 5.45 5.35 -25.35
C GLU A 46 5.20 3.94 -24.84
N ALA A 47 4.99 3.78 -23.54
CA ALA A 47 4.64 2.49 -22.95
C ALA A 47 3.28 1.99 -23.48
N LEU A 48 2.27 2.87 -23.62
CA LEU A 48 0.98 2.50 -24.21
C LEU A 48 1.13 2.13 -25.69
N GLN A 49 1.91 2.88 -26.46
CA GLN A 49 2.17 2.59 -27.87
C GLN A 49 2.91 1.26 -28.08
N HIS A 50 3.80 0.91 -27.14
CA HIS A 50 4.53 -0.36 -27.22
C HIS A 50 3.65 -1.58 -26.97
N HIS A 51 2.66 -1.46 -26.07
CA HIS A 51 1.85 -2.58 -25.63
C HIS A 51 0.43 -2.63 -26.21
N CYS A 52 -0.11 -1.52 -26.68
CA CYS A 52 -1.49 -1.38 -27.14
C CYS A 52 -1.56 -0.71 -28.52
N GLN A 53 -2.57 -1.07 -29.31
CA GLN A 53 -2.89 -0.35 -30.56
C GLN A 53 -3.84 0.81 -30.30
N TYR A 54 -4.77 0.62 -29.37
CA TYR A 54 -5.73 1.63 -28.95
C TYR A 54 -6.10 1.42 -27.47
N VAL A 55 -6.63 2.46 -26.87
CA VAL A 55 -7.14 2.45 -25.50
C VAL A 55 -8.52 3.09 -25.45
N TYR A 56 -9.23 2.93 -24.36
CA TYR A 56 -10.47 3.65 -24.10
C TYR A 56 -10.19 4.76 -23.08
N VAL A 57 -10.44 6.01 -23.51
CA VAL A 57 -10.25 7.20 -22.68
C VAL A 57 -11.59 7.64 -22.12
N ASP A 58 -11.62 7.94 -20.82
CA ASP A 58 -12.76 8.54 -20.15
C ASP A 58 -12.57 10.06 -20.08
N PHE A 59 -13.31 10.78 -20.92
CA PHE A 59 -13.22 12.24 -21.03
C PHE A 59 -13.91 12.98 -19.87
N GLU A 60 -14.74 12.34 -19.07
CA GLU A 60 -15.29 12.98 -17.86
C GLU A 60 -14.26 13.08 -16.75
N GLN A 61 -13.34 12.12 -16.67
CA GLN A 61 -12.23 12.15 -15.76
C GLN A 61 -11.04 12.96 -16.29
N SER A 62 -10.99 13.21 -17.61
CA SER A 62 -9.93 14.01 -18.24
C SER A 62 -10.24 15.51 -18.13
N PRO A 63 -9.25 16.41 -18.00
CA PRO A 63 -9.47 17.85 -17.96
C PRO A 63 -10.20 18.36 -19.20
N LYS A 64 -11.10 19.37 -19.05
CA LYS A 64 -12.02 19.84 -20.10
C LYS A 64 -11.40 20.61 -21.27
N GLU A 65 -10.09 20.73 -21.36
CA GLU A 65 -9.40 21.56 -22.39
C GLU A 65 -8.93 20.78 -23.62
N ILE A 66 -9.24 19.50 -23.75
CA ILE A 66 -8.84 18.71 -24.91
C ILE A 66 -9.89 18.87 -26.02
N THR A 67 -9.64 19.80 -26.94
CA THR A 67 -10.47 20.03 -28.13
C THR A 67 -10.21 18.95 -29.18
N HIS A 68 -11.27 18.21 -29.57
CA HIS A 68 -11.23 17.23 -30.64
C HIS A 68 -10.92 17.88 -32.01
N THR A 69 -9.79 17.57 -32.60
CA THR A 69 -9.61 17.62 -34.02
C THR A 69 -9.99 16.26 -34.62
N LYS A 70 -11.16 16.19 -35.24
CA LYS A 70 -11.52 15.06 -36.08
C LYS A 70 -10.63 15.09 -37.34
N THR A 71 -9.80 14.07 -37.51
CA THR A 71 -9.15 13.78 -38.78
C THR A 71 -9.63 12.44 -39.30
N ASP A 72 -10.26 12.48 -40.43
CA ASP A 72 -10.67 11.34 -41.26
C ASP A 72 -9.45 10.52 -41.68
N VAL A 73 -9.60 9.22 -41.59
CA VAL A 73 -8.57 8.23 -41.95
C VAL A 73 -8.55 8.06 -43.47
N SER A 74 -7.46 8.38 -44.12
CA SER A 74 -7.09 7.78 -45.39
C SER A 74 -5.63 7.35 -45.38
N ARG A 75 -5.49 6.09 -45.76
CA ARG A 75 -4.33 5.21 -45.93
C ARG A 75 -3.07 5.91 -46.46
N GLU A 76 -1.91 5.51 -45.90
CA GLU A 76 -0.79 5.03 -46.72
C GLU A 76 0.26 4.28 -45.91
N ASN A 77 0.70 3.16 -46.50
CA ASN A 77 1.76 2.28 -46.04
C ASN A 77 3.13 3.00 -45.98
N ARG A 78 3.85 2.86 -44.89
CA ARG A 78 5.32 2.93 -44.91
C ARG A 78 5.99 1.87 -44.02
N THR A 79 6.97 1.28 -44.61
CA THR A 79 7.86 0.19 -44.32
C THR A 79 8.52 0.23 -42.94
N ILE A 80 8.48 -0.90 -42.23
CA ILE A 80 9.18 -1.18 -41.00
C ILE A 80 10.69 -1.22 -41.29
N THR A 81 11.42 -0.35 -40.63
CA THR A 81 12.89 -0.51 -40.46
C THR A 81 13.17 -0.77 -38.99
N GLN A 82 13.85 -1.86 -38.74
CA GLN A 82 14.26 -2.39 -37.45
C GLN A 82 14.91 -1.29 -36.56
N ILE A 83 14.38 -1.14 -35.34
CA ILE A 83 15.14 -0.57 -34.24
C ILE A 83 15.18 -1.63 -33.14
N THR A 84 16.34 -2.26 -33.07
CA THR A 84 16.77 -3.17 -32.04
C THR A 84 16.99 -2.43 -30.72
N SER A 85 16.59 -3.09 -29.63
CA SER A 85 17.02 -2.86 -28.25
C SER A 85 16.68 -1.50 -27.62
N LEU A 86 15.43 -1.35 -27.15
CA LEU A 86 15.22 -0.49 -25.98
C LEU A 86 15.59 -1.28 -24.73
N HIS A 87 16.73 -0.91 -24.18
CA HIS A 87 17.13 -1.32 -22.85
C HIS A 87 16.05 -0.85 -21.88
N TYR A 88 15.35 -1.79 -21.25
CA TYR A 88 14.76 -1.55 -19.96
C TYR A 88 15.85 -0.88 -19.12
N ALA A 89 15.63 0.35 -18.70
CA ALA A 89 16.47 0.97 -17.72
C ALA A 89 16.47 0.04 -16.51
N LYS A 90 17.58 -0.69 -16.35
CA LYS A 90 17.82 -1.40 -15.10
C LYS A 90 17.65 -0.35 -14.02
N PRO A 91 16.96 -0.67 -12.91
CA PRO A 91 16.84 0.26 -11.81
C PRO A 91 18.25 0.80 -11.54
N HIS A 92 18.39 2.11 -11.52
CA HIS A 92 19.64 2.74 -11.16
C HIS A 92 20.01 2.31 -9.75
N THR A 93 20.76 1.23 -9.63
CA THR A 93 21.37 0.75 -8.40
C THR A 93 22.55 1.65 -8.06
N THR A 94 22.27 2.81 -7.52
CA THR A 94 23.24 3.61 -6.77
C THR A 94 23.11 3.28 -5.29
N ALA A 95 23.35 2.04 -4.94
CA ALA A 95 23.83 1.62 -3.62
C ALA A 95 24.42 0.21 -3.79
N SER A 96 25.62 0.04 -3.30
CA SER A 96 26.39 -1.19 -3.33
C SER A 96 25.53 -2.43 -3.04
N ASN A 97 25.37 -3.27 -4.05
CA ASN A 97 24.56 -4.50 -4.05
C ASN A 97 25.19 -5.63 -3.17
N ARG A 98 26.07 -5.30 -2.22
CA ARG A 98 26.91 -6.29 -1.53
C ARG A 98 26.32 -6.92 -0.29
N ASN A 99 25.16 -6.41 0.26
CA ASN A 99 24.58 -6.91 1.51
C ASN A 99 23.04 -7.05 1.50
N ARG A 100 22.42 -7.32 0.35
CA ARG A 100 20.98 -7.51 0.32
C ARG A 100 20.62 -8.95 0.69
N THR A 101 19.84 -9.13 1.76
CA THR A 101 19.30 -10.44 2.16
C THR A 101 18.10 -10.81 1.28
N VAL A 102 18.13 -12.00 0.70
CA VAL A 102 16.97 -12.55 -0.03
C VAL A 102 16.15 -13.41 0.92
N TYR A 103 14.93 -12.99 1.19
CA TYR A 103 13.99 -13.73 2.04
C TYR A 103 13.02 -14.54 1.18
N VAL A 104 12.85 -15.81 1.53
CA VAL A 104 11.86 -16.71 0.92
C VAL A 104 10.84 -17.08 1.99
N ASN A 105 9.57 -17.17 1.62
CA ASN A 105 8.53 -17.60 2.56
C ASN A 105 8.79 -19.07 2.97
N SER A 106 9.03 -19.29 4.25
CA SER A 106 9.36 -20.63 4.79
C SER A 106 8.12 -21.42 5.24
N GLN A 107 6.95 -20.77 5.32
CA GLN A 107 5.69 -21.40 5.68
C GLN A 107 4.56 -20.91 4.76
N PRO A 108 3.57 -21.77 4.42
CA PRO A 108 2.33 -21.33 3.78
C PRO A 108 1.56 -20.34 4.67
N VAL A 109 0.83 -19.40 4.07
CA VAL A 109 0.09 -18.35 4.78
C VAL A 109 -0.93 -18.92 5.76
N GLU A 110 -1.63 -20.01 5.40
CA GLU A 110 -2.64 -20.66 6.24
C GLU A 110 -2.03 -21.22 7.54
N LYS A 111 -0.81 -21.73 7.45
CA LYS A 111 -0.10 -22.28 8.60
C LYS A 111 0.48 -21.18 9.49
N GLU A 112 1.04 -20.14 8.88
CA GLU A 112 1.57 -19.00 9.63
C GLU A 112 0.45 -18.18 10.28
N LEU A 113 -0.74 -18.11 9.69
CA LEU A 113 -1.85 -17.29 10.19
C LEU A 113 -2.26 -17.66 11.61
N SER A 114 -2.19 -18.94 12.01
CA SER A 114 -2.52 -19.37 13.38
C SER A 114 -1.53 -18.82 14.41
N VAL A 115 -0.24 -18.79 14.08
CA VAL A 115 0.82 -18.22 14.91
C VAL A 115 0.73 -16.70 14.94
N ALA A 116 0.56 -16.11 13.76
CA ALA A 116 0.47 -14.67 13.58
C ALA A 116 -0.70 -14.05 14.38
N ARG A 117 -1.84 -14.75 14.53
CA ARG A 117 -2.97 -14.30 15.36
C ARG A 117 -2.60 -14.09 16.81
N THR A 118 -1.86 -15.05 17.41
CA THR A 118 -1.39 -14.91 18.77
C THR A 118 -0.42 -13.75 18.90
N VAL A 119 0.58 -13.68 18.02
CA VAL A 119 1.56 -12.58 17.98
C VAL A 119 0.88 -11.21 17.82
N TYR A 120 -0.10 -11.10 16.93
CA TYR A 120 -0.83 -9.85 16.69
C TYR A 120 -1.67 -9.43 17.91
N ALA A 121 -2.35 -10.39 18.57
CA ALA A 121 -3.14 -10.10 19.76
C ALA A 121 -2.27 -9.66 20.93
N GLU A 122 -1.16 -10.38 21.17
CA GLU A 122 -0.18 -10.05 22.21
C GLU A 122 0.48 -8.69 21.95
N ALA A 123 0.82 -8.38 20.69
CA ALA A 123 1.40 -7.09 20.33
C ALA A 123 0.43 -5.92 20.60
N ASN A 124 -0.86 -6.07 20.25
CA ASN A 124 -1.85 -5.04 20.55
C ASN A 124 -2.05 -4.84 22.05
N GLN A 125 -2.08 -5.93 22.85
CA GLN A 125 -2.18 -5.83 24.30
C GLN A 125 -0.93 -5.16 24.89
N ALA A 126 0.26 -5.57 24.48
CA ALA A 126 1.52 -5.01 24.97
C ALA A 126 1.65 -3.51 24.67
N VAL A 127 1.22 -3.07 23.46
CA VAL A 127 1.21 -1.63 23.10
C VAL A 127 0.17 -0.88 23.94
N ALA A 128 -1.02 -1.44 24.19
CA ALA A 128 -2.03 -0.82 25.03
C ALA A 128 -1.52 -0.63 26.47
N ASP A 129 -0.89 -1.65 27.04
CA ASP A 129 -0.29 -1.61 28.38
C ASP A 129 0.87 -0.61 28.46
N LEU A 130 1.72 -0.58 27.43
CA LEU A 130 2.83 0.37 27.31
C LEU A 130 2.34 1.83 27.30
N ILE A 131 1.29 2.13 26.54
CA ILE A 131 0.74 3.48 26.45
C ILE A 131 0.05 3.86 27.75
N THR A 132 -0.74 2.96 28.33
CA THR A 132 -1.38 3.18 29.65
C THR A 132 -0.34 3.46 30.72
N LYS A 133 0.72 2.68 30.77
CA LYS A 133 1.84 2.86 31.71
C LYS A 133 2.56 4.20 31.47
N LEU A 134 2.79 4.56 30.19
CA LEU A 134 3.39 5.85 29.84
C LEU A 134 2.54 7.03 30.31
N GLU A 135 1.21 6.96 30.18
CA GLU A 135 0.29 8.01 30.63
C GLU A 135 0.29 8.17 32.16
N VAL A 136 0.39 7.05 32.90
CA VAL A 136 0.39 7.06 34.37
C VAL A 136 1.77 7.47 34.93
N ASP A 137 2.82 6.81 34.48
CA ASP A 137 4.17 6.92 35.05
C ASP A 137 5.00 8.03 34.38
N GLY A 138 4.60 8.50 33.20
CA GLY A 138 5.32 9.46 32.39
C GLY A 138 6.63 8.92 31.79
N ARG A 139 6.88 7.60 31.89
CA ARG A 139 8.11 6.95 31.43
C ARG A 139 7.80 5.87 30.40
N LEU A 140 8.54 5.89 29.31
CA LEU A 140 8.43 4.88 28.25
C LEU A 140 9.29 3.65 28.58
N ASP A 141 8.65 2.47 28.62
CA ASP A 141 9.33 1.19 28.80
C ASP A 141 9.71 0.59 27.43
N VAL A 142 10.88 0.97 26.94
CA VAL A 142 11.39 0.51 25.63
C VAL A 142 11.61 -1.01 25.59
N GLN A 143 11.84 -1.66 26.71
CA GLN A 143 12.09 -3.09 26.74
C GLN A 143 10.84 -3.87 26.33
N ILE A 144 9.66 -3.48 26.83
CA ILE A 144 8.38 -4.06 26.38
C ILE A 144 8.21 -3.95 24.87
N ALA A 145 8.50 -2.78 24.30
CA ALA A 145 8.38 -2.59 22.86
C ALA A 145 9.36 -3.49 22.07
N LYS A 146 10.61 -3.65 22.52
CA LYS A 146 11.59 -4.56 21.90
C LYS A 146 11.12 -6.01 21.92
N GLU A 147 10.64 -6.48 23.07
CA GLU A 147 10.12 -7.85 23.25
C GLU A 147 8.87 -8.09 22.39
N THR A 148 8.06 -7.07 22.19
CA THR A 148 6.87 -7.13 21.31
C THR A 148 7.22 -7.23 19.83
N VAL A 149 8.25 -6.51 19.37
CA VAL A 149 8.65 -6.48 17.95
C VAL A 149 9.32 -7.79 17.51
N GLU A 150 10.08 -8.46 18.39
CA GLU A 150 10.82 -9.70 18.06
C GLU A 150 9.92 -10.77 17.39
N PRO A 151 8.80 -11.23 18.01
CA PRO A 151 7.94 -12.23 17.41
C PRO A 151 7.24 -11.72 16.14
N MET A 152 7.00 -10.42 15.99
CA MET A 152 6.44 -9.84 14.80
C MET A 152 7.43 -9.95 13.62
N VAL A 153 8.72 -9.64 13.84
CA VAL A 153 9.78 -9.81 12.84
C VAL A 153 9.88 -11.27 12.43
N GLU A 154 9.91 -12.21 13.38
CA GLU A 154 9.97 -13.64 13.08
C GLU A 154 8.79 -14.11 12.23
N SER A 155 7.57 -13.69 12.55
CA SER A 155 6.37 -14.02 11.78
C SER A 155 6.45 -13.46 10.34
N VAL A 156 6.82 -12.20 10.18
CA VAL A 156 7.00 -11.57 8.86
C VAL A 156 8.11 -12.26 8.07
N LEU A 157 9.19 -12.72 8.72
CA LEU A 157 10.25 -13.48 8.05
C LEU A 157 9.76 -14.83 7.54
N ARG A 158 8.88 -15.54 8.28
CA ARG A 158 8.29 -16.80 7.83
C ARG A 158 7.29 -16.61 6.70
N ASN A 159 6.33 -15.70 6.84
CA ASN A 159 5.41 -15.32 5.79
C ASN A 159 4.73 -13.97 6.11
N PRO A 160 5.03 -12.88 5.38
CA PRO A 160 4.48 -11.54 5.66
C PRO A 160 2.97 -11.45 5.44
N ASP A 161 2.38 -12.24 4.53
CA ASP A 161 0.96 -12.15 4.19
C ASP A 161 0.05 -12.43 5.39
N ALA A 162 0.48 -13.30 6.32
CA ALA A 162 -0.28 -13.59 7.54
C ALA A 162 -0.42 -12.36 8.46
N MET A 163 0.68 -11.65 8.72
CA MET A 163 0.64 -10.43 9.53
C MET A 163 -0.06 -9.28 8.81
N ILE A 164 0.13 -9.15 7.49
CA ILE A 164 -0.59 -8.17 6.65
C ILE A 164 -2.10 -8.40 6.72
N TRP A 165 -2.54 -9.65 6.59
CA TRP A 165 -3.95 -10.00 6.72
C TRP A 165 -4.53 -9.51 8.05
N LEU A 166 -3.87 -9.82 9.17
CA LEU A 166 -4.32 -9.41 10.50
C LEU A 166 -4.30 -7.89 10.69
N ALA A 167 -3.29 -7.20 10.18
CA ALA A 167 -3.24 -5.74 10.18
C ALA A 167 -4.43 -5.11 9.43
N ARG A 168 -4.99 -5.83 8.44
CA ARG A 168 -6.16 -5.40 7.68
C ARG A 168 -7.50 -5.71 8.36
N MET A 169 -7.56 -6.74 9.22
CA MET A 169 -8.77 -7.22 9.91
C MET A 169 -9.06 -6.44 11.19
N LYS A 170 -8.94 -5.12 11.17
CA LYS A 170 -9.05 -4.25 12.35
C LYS A 170 -10.48 -4.18 12.87
N LYS A 171 -10.68 -4.40 14.18
CA LYS A 171 -11.90 -4.03 14.90
C LYS A 171 -11.80 -2.60 15.45
N TYR A 172 -12.91 -1.92 15.54
CA TYR A 172 -13.08 -0.48 15.76
C TYR A 172 -12.60 0.10 17.12
N ASP A 173 -12.10 -0.71 18.07
CA ASP A 173 -12.10 -0.30 19.50
C ASP A 173 -10.91 0.52 20.01
N SER A 174 -9.82 0.72 19.26
CA SER A 174 -8.74 1.64 19.67
C SER A 174 -7.74 1.93 18.55
N TYR A 175 -8.02 2.97 17.79
CA TYR A 175 -7.22 3.39 16.63
C TYR A 175 -5.70 3.49 16.92
N MET A 176 -5.31 4.10 18.05
CA MET A 176 -3.90 4.41 18.32
C MET A 176 -3.04 3.14 18.48
N TYR A 177 -3.52 2.12 19.21
CA TYR A 177 -2.77 0.89 19.44
C TYR A 177 -2.65 0.07 18.16
N HIS A 178 -3.76 -0.08 17.44
CA HIS A 178 -3.78 -0.80 16.17
C HIS A 178 -2.90 -0.13 15.11
N HIS A 179 -2.86 1.21 15.08
CA HIS A 179 -2.00 1.96 14.18
C HIS A 179 -0.51 1.69 14.43
N SER A 180 -0.07 1.71 15.69
CA SER A 180 1.31 1.40 16.08
C SER A 180 1.74 -0.01 15.64
N VAL A 181 0.91 -1.03 15.95
CA VAL A 181 1.18 -2.42 15.57
C VAL A 181 1.16 -2.60 14.05
N SER A 182 0.15 -2.05 13.37
CA SER A 182 0.02 -2.18 11.91
C SER A 182 1.12 -1.46 11.15
N SER A 183 1.49 -0.24 11.58
CA SER A 183 2.61 0.50 10.97
C SER A 183 3.94 -0.23 11.17
N SER A 184 4.13 -0.89 12.33
CA SER A 184 5.27 -1.77 12.56
C SER A 184 5.29 -2.94 11.57
N ILE A 185 4.17 -3.64 11.37
CA ILE A 185 4.04 -4.74 10.40
C ILE A 185 4.38 -4.26 8.98
N TRP A 186 3.83 -3.12 8.55
CA TRP A 186 4.12 -2.55 7.23
C TRP A 186 5.59 -2.16 7.08
N GLY A 187 6.18 -1.55 8.09
CA GLY A 187 7.60 -1.17 8.11
C GLY A 187 8.52 -2.40 8.01
N ILE A 188 8.29 -3.42 8.84
CA ILE A 188 9.06 -4.68 8.83
C ILE A 188 8.92 -5.38 7.48
N THR A 189 7.70 -5.48 6.95
CA THR A 189 7.43 -6.13 5.66
C THR A 189 8.11 -5.39 4.51
N PHE A 190 8.07 -4.06 4.52
CA PHE A 190 8.75 -3.25 3.52
C PHE A 190 10.27 -3.38 3.63
N GLY A 191 10.83 -3.35 4.84
CA GLY A 191 12.25 -3.58 5.09
C GLY A 191 12.71 -4.98 4.61
N ARG A 192 11.91 -6.03 4.88
CA ARG A 192 12.13 -7.39 4.37
C ARG A 192 12.19 -7.42 2.83
N HIS A 193 11.24 -6.76 2.16
CA HIS A 193 11.22 -6.67 0.71
C HIS A 193 12.47 -5.97 0.16
N LEU A 194 12.94 -4.91 0.82
CA LEU A 194 14.16 -4.21 0.46
C LEU A 194 15.42 -5.04 0.73
N GLY A 195 15.30 -6.18 1.41
CA GLY A 195 16.41 -7.10 1.72
C GLY A 195 17.29 -6.58 2.85
N LEU A 196 16.74 -5.82 3.78
CA LEU A 196 17.45 -5.39 4.98
C LEU A 196 17.66 -6.58 5.92
N ASP A 197 18.75 -6.56 6.69
CA ASP A 197 19.05 -7.62 7.65
C ASP A 197 18.07 -7.62 8.84
N LYS A 198 18.06 -8.71 9.60
CA LYS A 198 17.16 -8.90 10.73
C LYS A 198 17.29 -7.77 11.78
N SER A 199 18.49 -7.30 12.06
CA SER A 199 18.72 -6.20 13.00
C SER A 199 18.04 -4.90 12.53
N ALA A 200 18.18 -4.57 11.26
CA ALA A 200 17.50 -3.42 10.65
C ALA A 200 15.97 -3.57 10.66
N LEU A 201 15.45 -4.80 10.46
CA LEU A 201 14.01 -5.07 10.57
C LEU A 201 13.48 -4.83 11.97
N HIS A 202 14.24 -5.22 13.02
CA HIS A 202 13.90 -4.90 14.40
C HIS A 202 13.88 -3.40 14.67
N GLU A 203 14.90 -2.66 14.20
CA GLU A 203 14.94 -1.21 14.37
C GLU A 203 13.76 -0.51 13.67
N ILE A 204 13.41 -0.93 12.46
CA ILE A 204 12.25 -0.38 11.74
C ILE A 204 10.96 -0.71 12.46
N GLY A 205 10.77 -1.97 12.88
CA GLY A 205 9.59 -2.39 13.62
C GLY A 205 9.41 -1.60 14.91
N LEU A 206 10.49 -1.45 15.69
CA LEU A 206 10.50 -0.70 16.94
C LEU A 206 10.20 0.78 16.72
N GLY A 207 10.84 1.41 15.74
CA GLY A 207 10.60 2.81 15.44
C GLY A 207 9.19 3.06 14.92
N CYS A 208 8.65 2.21 14.03
CA CYS A 208 7.27 2.31 13.56
C CYS A 208 6.24 2.05 14.69
N MET A 209 6.57 1.24 15.67
CA MET A 209 5.71 1.04 16.85
C MET A 209 5.67 2.28 17.75
N LEU A 210 6.78 3.02 17.83
CA LEU A 210 6.98 4.09 18.80
C LEU A 210 6.95 5.52 18.22
N PHE A 211 6.87 5.72 16.90
CA PHE A 211 6.98 7.06 16.29
C PHE A 211 5.89 8.03 16.79
N ASP A 212 4.75 7.52 17.19
CA ASP A 212 3.57 8.26 17.60
C ASP A 212 3.34 8.32 19.12
N VAL A 213 4.22 7.74 19.95
CA VAL A 213 4.03 7.72 21.41
C VAL A 213 3.91 9.11 22.03
N GLY A 214 4.48 10.12 21.40
CA GLY A 214 4.34 11.53 21.79
C GLY A 214 2.92 12.08 21.72
N LYS A 215 2.00 11.41 21.02
CA LYS A 215 0.56 11.76 21.02
C LYS A 215 -0.05 11.68 22.43
N THR A 216 0.50 10.86 23.33
CA THR A 216 0.09 10.81 24.76
C THR A 216 0.28 12.12 25.49
N LYS A 217 1.12 13.02 24.98
CA LYS A 217 1.34 14.37 25.54
C LYS A 217 0.43 15.43 24.95
N LEU A 218 -0.40 15.09 23.95
CA LEU A 218 -1.34 16.02 23.34
C LEU A 218 -2.68 16.05 24.08
N PRO A 219 -3.42 17.17 24.02
CA PRO A 219 -4.77 17.23 24.58
C PRO A 219 -5.68 16.16 23.99
N HIS A 220 -6.35 15.38 24.83
CA HIS A 220 -7.25 14.31 24.41
C HIS A 220 -8.35 14.81 23.46
N ALA A 221 -8.90 15.99 23.72
CA ALA A 221 -9.89 16.62 22.85
C ALA A 221 -9.40 16.85 21.40
N LEU A 222 -8.08 17.04 21.22
CA LEU A 222 -7.48 17.17 19.89
C LEU A 222 -7.41 15.83 19.16
N LEU A 223 -7.08 14.75 19.88
CA LEU A 223 -6.93 13.40 19.34
C LEU A 223 -8.29 12.78 18.93
N THR A 224 -9.36 13.15 19.64
CA THR A 224 -10.72 12.61 19.44
C THR A 224 -11.65 13.53 18.64
N LYS A 225 -11.14 14.67 18.16
CA LYS A 225 -11.93 15.62 17.38
C LYS A 225 -12.45 14.95 16.09
N ALA A 226 -13.76 15.04 15.84
CA ALA A 226 -14.39 14.47 14.64
C ALA A 226 -14.27 15.39 13.41
N ASP A 227 -14.08 16.69 13.61
CA ASP A 227 -13.95 17.69 12.54
C ASP A 227 -12.49 17.86 12.11
N GLN A 228 -12.30 18.49 10.95
CA GLN A 228 -10.97 18.88 10.49
C GLN A 228 -10.26 19.80 11.49
N LEU A 229 -8.96 19.56 11.67
CA LEU A 229 -8.13 20.39 12.53
C LEU A 229 -7.94 21.79 11.92
N THR A 230 -8.09 22.82 12.74
CA THR A 230 -7.69 24.19 12.38
C THR A 230 -6.17 24.29 12.22
N LYS A 231 -5.68 25.38 11.62
CA LYS A 231 -4.24 25.62 11.50
C LYS A 231 -3.51 25.62 12.84
N THR A 232 -4.13 26.17 13.88
CA THR A 232 -3.56 26.20 15.23
C THR A 232 -3.51 24.81 15.85
N GLU A 233 -4.58 24.03 15.72
CA GLU A 233 -4.64 22.64 16.19
C GLU A 233 -3.63 21.76 15.43
N TRP A 234 -3.46 21.97 14.13
CA TRP A 234 -2.43 21.31 13.34
C TRP A 234 -1.01 21.61 13.85
N HIS A 235 -0.76 22.84 14.26
CA HIS A 235 0.53 23.21 14.87
C HIS A 235 0.77 22.43 16.16
N VAL A 236 -0.24 22.34 17.02
CA VAL A 236 -0.17 21.55 18.26
C VAL A 236 0.01 20.05 17.96
N MET A 237 -0.75 19.52 16.97
CA MET A 237 -0.65 18.10 16.58
C MET A 237 0.77 17.71 16.16
N ARG A 238 1.47 18.55 15.41
CA ARG A 238 2.85 18.26 14.93
C ARG A 238 3.85 18.09 16.05
N ASN A 239 3.61 18.65 17.24
CA ASN A 239 4.51 18.53 18.37
C ASN A 239 4.66 17.08 18.89
N HIS A 240 3.75 16.16 18.48
CA HIS A 240 3.92 14.74 18.85
C HIS A 240 5.27 14.18 18.39
N VAL A 241 5.84 14.67 17.30
CA VAL A 241 7.16 14.24 16.81
C VAL A 241 8.24 14.56 17.82
N ASP A 242 8.32 15.82 18.26
CA ASP A 242 9.30 16.24 19.28
C ASP A 242 9.04 15.55 20.62
N TYR A 243 7.77 15.36 21.00
CA TYR A 243 7.43 14.59 22.21
C TYR A 243 7.83 13.13 22.14
N SER A 244 7.68 12.48 20.96
CA SER A 244 8.13 11.11 20.75
C SER A 244 9.65 11.00 20.87
N VAL A 245 10.39 11.89 20.21
CA VAL A 245 11.87 11.96 20.30
C VAL A 245 12.32 12.11 21.76
N ASN A 246 11.77 13.11 22.49
CA ASN A 246 12.12 13.35 23.89
C ASN A 246 11.83 12.12 24.80
N LEU A 247 10.71 11.43 24.57
CA LEU A 247 10.38 10.21 25.33
C LEU A 247 11.36 9.08 25.07
N LEU A 248 11.77 8.91 23.80
CA LEU A 248 12.72 7.87 23.40
C LEU A 248 14.14 8.14 23.90
N GLU A 249 14.62 9.38 23.82
CA GLU A 249 15.91 9.81 24.36
C GLU A 249 15.95 9.65 25.89
N GLY A 250 14.87 10.05 26.58
CA GLY A 250 14.74 9.92 28.04
C GLY A 250 14.66 8.48 28.53
N ALA A 251 14.13 7.55 27.71
CA ALA A 251 14.05 6.13 28.06
C ALA A 251 15.40 5.41 27.93
N GLY A 252 16.26 5.86 27.04
CA GLY A 252 17.55 5.24 26.73
C GLY A 252 17.44 3.90 25.99
N GLY A 253 18.57 3.35 25.58
CA GLY A 253 18.64 2.04 24.90
C GLY A 253 18.05 2.03 23.48
N ILE A 254 17.82 3.19 22.88
CA ILE A 254 17.38 3.41 21.49
C ILE A 254 18.56 3.91 20.66
N THR A 255 18.68 3.40 19.42
CA THR A 255 19.75 3.82 18.52
C THR A 255 19.43 5.19 17.89
N GLU A 256 20.47 5.96 17.55
CA GLU A 256 20.36 7.22 16.82
C GLU A 256 19.56 7.04 15.50
N ARG A 257 19.64 5.88 14.90
CA ARG A 257 18.92 5.55 13.68
C ARG A 257 17.40 5.53 13.89
N ILE A 258 16.95 4.97 15.02
CA ILE A 258 15.53 4.96 15.40
C ILE A 258 15.08 6.37 15.76
N ILE A 259 15.86 7.14 16.53
CA ILE A 259 15.56 8.53 16.84
C ILE A 259 15.39 9.36 15.56
N SER A 260 16.34 9.26 14.64
CA SER A 260 16.29 9.95 13.35
C SER A 260 15.08 9.53 12.51
N MET A 261 14.71 8.23 12.53
CA MET A 261 13.52 7.72 11.86
C MET A 261 12.25 8.32 12.46
N VAL A 262 12.11 8.32 13.78
CA VAL A 262 10.95 8.88 14.50
C VAL A 262 10.83 10.38 14.27
N ARG A 263 11.95 11.13 14.31
CA ARG A 263 11.96 12.56 14.04
C ARG A 263 11.47 12.90 12.64
N SER A 264 11.80 12.06 11.62
CA SER A 264 11.64 12.42 10.22
C SER A 264 10.53 11.66 9.48
N HIS A 265 9.68 10.86 10.16
CA HIS A 265 8.65 10.04 9.48
C HIS A 265 7.55 10.88 8.80
N HIS A 266 7.37 12.13 9.19
CA HIS A 266 6.46 13.08 8.54
C HIS A 266 7.15 14.01 7.53
N GLU A 267 8.45 13.83 7.27
CA GLU A 267 9.12 14.54 6.18
C GLU A 267 8.59 14.08 4.83
N ARG A 268 8.60 14.96 3.85
CA ARG A 268 8.12 14.71 2.50
C ARG A 268 9.19 15.07 1.48
N HIS A 269 9.27 14.29 0.40
CA HIS A 269 10.31 14.37 -0.61
C HIS A 269 10.51 15.79 -1.18
N ASP A 270 9.42 16.53 -1.37
CA ASP A 270 9.41 17.92 -1.85
C ASP A 270 9.75 18.97 -0.76
N GLY A 271 9.93 18.57 0.50
CA GLY A 271 10.17 19.45 1.65
C GLY A 271 8.92 20.10 2.23
N SER A 272 7.73 19.65 1.85
CA SER A 272 6.47 20.11 2.44
C SER A 272 6.20 19.49 3.81
N GLY A 273 7.01 18.51 4.23
CA GLY A 273 6.92 17.80 5.49
C GLY A 273 7.29 18.60 6.73
N TYR A 274 7.45 17.92 7.85
CA TYR A 274 7.85 18.49 9.13
C TYR A 274 8.57 17.43 9.99
N PRO A 275 9.34 17.80 11.03
CA PRO A 275 9.52 19.15 11.58
C PRO A 275 10.59 19.97 10.87
N ASP A 276 11.63 19.32 10.29
CA ASP A 276 12.85 19.97 9.82
C ASP A 276 12.80 20.39 8.34
N LYS A 277 11.72 20.03 7.62
CA LYS A 277 11.49 20.30 6.19
C LYS A 277 12.61 19.75 5.29
N LEU A 278 13.05 18.55 5.64
CA LEU A 278 14.05 17.82 4.86
C LEU A 278 13.53 17.51 3.45
N LYS A 279 14.43 17.48 2.46
CA LYS A 279 14.10 17.23 1.06
C LYS A 279 14.90 16.03 0.53
N GLU A 280 14.29 15.29 -0.38
CA GLU A 280 14.97 14.27 -1.20
C GLU A 280 15.87 13.33 -0.37
N ASN A 281 17.19 13.39 -0.63
CA ASN A 281 18.19 12.54 0.03
C ASN A 281 18.54 12.99 1.45
N GLN A 282 18.08 14.14 1.91
CA GLN A 282 18.23 14.56 3.30
C GLN A 282 17.37 13.71 4.25
N ILE A 283 16.26 13.15 3.74
CA ILE A 283 15.37 12.29 4.53
C ILE A 283 16.05 10.93 4.73
N PRO A 284 16.27 10.49 5.98
CA PRO A 284 16.88 9.18 6.27
C PRO A 284 16.07 8.03 5.66
N THR A 285 16.78 6.98 5.21
CA THR A 285 16.13 5.82 4.55
C THR A 285 15.06 5.16 5.43
N PHE A 286 15.32 5.00 6.73
CA PHE A 286 14.36 4.42 7.67
C PHE A 286 13.14 5.32 7.86
N ALA A 287 13.33 6.64 7.84
CA ALA A 287 12.21 7.60 7.89
C ALA A 287 11.34 7.52 6.62
N LYS A 288 11.93 7.30 5.45
CA LYS A 288 11.17 7.06 4.21
C LYS A 288 10.31 5.79 4.31
N ILE A 289 10.86 4.71 4.90
CA ILE A 289 10.13 3.46 5.15
C ILE A 289 8.99 3.69 6.15
N ALA A 290 9.29 4.31 7.29
CA ALA A 290 8.31 4.60 8.34
C ALA A 290 7.20 5.54 7.85
N GLY A 291 7.53 6.61 7.15
CA GLY A 291 6.55 7.55 6.60
C GLY A 291 5.64 6.94 5.55
N MET A 292 6.13 5.96 4.79
CA MET A 292 5.31 5.18 3.85
C MET A 292 4.36 4.23 4.58
N ALA A 293 4.86 3.51 5.59
CA ALA A 293 4.09 2.59 6.42
C ALA A 293 2.97 3.33 7.20
N ASP A 294 3.31 4.46 7.85
CA ASP A 294 2.38 5.36 8.52
C ASP A 294 1.27 5.83 7.56
N CYS A 295 1.68 6.39 6.43
CA CYS A 295 0.74 6.97 5.48
C CYS A 295 -0.23 5.92 4.93
N TYR A 296 0.27 4.75 4.52
CA TYR A 296 -0.57 3.67 4.00
C TYR A 296 -1.54 3.14 5.06
N ASP A 297 -1.05 2.88 6.28
CA ASP A 297 -1.93 2.44 7.36
C ASP A 297 -2.98 3.51 7.70
N ALA A 298 -2.58 4.78 7.73
CA ALA A 298 -3.47 5.89 8.01
C ALA A 298 -4.64 6.03 7.05
N ILE A 299 -4.39 5.93 5.73
CA ILE A 299 -5.44 6.08 4.70
C ILE A 299 -6.30 4.84 4.53
N THR A 300 -5.81 3.67 4.96
CA THR A 300 -6.54 2.39 4.91
C THR A 300 -7.18 2.00 6.25
N SER A 301 -7.12 2.87 7.26
CA SER A 301 -7.73 2.67 8.57
C SER A 301 -8.89 3.62 8.79
N THR A 302 -9.91 3.17 9.52
CA THR A 302 -11.03 4.04 9.90
C THR A 302 -10.55 5.10 10.88
N ARG A 303 -10.82 6.36 10.58
CA ARG A 303 -10.56 7.52 11.44
C ARG A 303 -11.84 8.31 11.65
N PRO A 304 -12.01 8.99 12.80
CA PRO A 304 -13.22 9.78 13.08
C PRO A 304 -13.56 10.82 12.01
N TYR A 305 -12.54 11.34 11.30
CA TYR A 305 -12.64 12.48 10.37
C TYR A 305 -12.30 12.15 8.92
N SER A 306 -12.10 10.89 8.56
CA SER A 306 -11.79 10.52 7.17
C SER A 306 -12.65 9.36 6.69
N LYS A 307 -13.14 9.46 5.45
CA LYS A 307 -13.78 8.32 4.78
C LYS A 307 -12.74 7.22 4.58
N LEU A 308 -13.09 6.00 5.00
CA LEU A 308 -12.29 4.81 4.78
C LEU A 308 -12.08 4.63 3.28
N ARG A 309 -10.83 4.50 2.84
CA ARG A 309 -10.50 4.14 1.47
C ARG A 309 -10.29 2.63 1.36
N SER A 310 -10.73 2.05 0.26
CA SER A 310 -10.36 0.67 -0.05
C SER A 310 -8.84 0.56 -0.21
N PRO A 311 -8.23 -0.61 0.05
CA PRO A 311 -6.79 -0.80 -0.15
C PRO A 311 -6.32 -0.45 -1.57
N TYR A 312 -7.14 -0.72 -2.57
CA TYR A 312 -6.86 -0.39 -3.96
C TYR A 312 -6.84 1.13 -4.20
N GLU A 313 -7.81 1.88 -3.64
CA GLU A 313 -7.81 3.36 -3.73
C GLU A 313 -6.60 3.97 -3.04
N ALA A 314 -6.23 3.44 -1.85
CA ALA A 314 -5.05 3.89 -1.11
C ALA A 314 -3.76 3.71 -1.92
N VAL A 315 -3.62 2.57 -2.56
CA VAL A 315 -2.48 2.28 -3.44
C VAL A 315 -2.41 3.25 -4.62
N ARG A 316 -3.54 3.54 -5.28
CA ARG A 316 -3.61 4.53 -6.37
C ARG A 316 -3.25 5.94 -5.88
N GLU A 317 -3.71 6.32 -4.71
CA GLU A 317 -3.43 7.64 -4.14
C GLU A 317 -1.94 7.80 -3.79
N ILE A 318 -1.33 6.80 -3.12
CA ILE A 318 0.12 6.80 -2.84
C ILE A 318 0.92 6.87 -4.15
N TYR A 319 0.52 6.10 -5.16
CA TYR A 319 1.17 6.17 -6.47
C TYR A 319 1.08 7.57 -7.10
N SER A 320 -0.02 8.29 -6.86
CA SER A 320 -0.17 9.67 -7.33
C SER A 320 0.79 10.66 -6.67
N TRP A 321 1.33 10.35 -5.49
CA TRP A 321 2.28 11.16 -4.74
C TRP A 321 3.75 10.84 -5.07
N ARG A 322 3.99 9.91 -6.01
CA ARG A 322 5.32 9.52 -6.48
C ARG A 322 6.07 10.73 -7.05
N GLY A 323 7.29 10.94 -6.60
CA GLY A 323 8.14 12.06 -7.04
C GLY A 323 7.72 13.43 -6.49
N THR A 324 6.69 13.48 -5.66
CA THR A 324 6.24 14.69 -4.94
C THR A 324 6.35 14.48 -3.44
N LEU A 325 5.33 13.91 -2.79
CA LEU A 325 5.36 13.66 -1.36
C LEU A 325 6.33 12.53 -0.97
N PHE A 326 6.49 11.53 -1.84
CA PHE A 326 7.39 10.40 -1.63
C PHE A 326 8.33 10.21 -2.82
N GLN A 327 9.54 9.75 -2.54
CA GLN A 327 10.53 9.41 -3.54
C GLN A 327 9.97 8.31 -4.48
N ALA A 328 10.15 8.47 -5.79
CA ALA A 328 9.54 7.59 -6.78
C ALA A 328 9.91 6.11 -6.56
N GLU A 329 11.18 5.82 -6.34
CA GLU A 329 11.68 4.46 -6.15
C GLU A 329 11.12 3.83 -4.86
N VAL A 330 10.93 4.63 -3.80
CA VAL A 330 10.34 4.15 -2.53
C VAL A 330 8.89 3.75 -2.74
N VAL A 331 8.11 4.56 -3.46
CA VAL A 331 6.73 4.24 -3.83
C VAL A 331 6.68 2.97 -4.66
N GLU A 332 7.49 2.86 -5.70
CA GLU A 332 7.50 1.71 -6.61
C GLU A 332 7.86 0.40 -5.88
N GLN A 333 8.83 0.44 -4.97
CA GLN A 333 9.17 -0.71 -4.13
C GLN A 333 8.06 -1.05 -3.15
N PHE A 334 7.42 -0.05 -2.53
CA PHE A 334 6.30 -0.27 -1.62
C PHE A 334 5.08 -0.88 -2.35
N MET A 335 4.80 -0.42 -3.58
CA MET A 335 3.78 -1.00 -4.45
C MET A 335 4.03 -2.49 -4.72
N GLN A 336 5.29 -2.89 -4.80
CA GLN A 336 5.65 -4.30 -4.93
C GLN A 336 5.35 -5.11 -3.66
N VAL A 337 5.37 -4.51 -2.49
CA VAL A 337 4.99 -5.15 -1.23
C VAL A 337 3.48 -5.32 -1.13
N VAL A 338 2.76 -4.21 -1.33
CA VAL A 338 1.31 -4.17 -1.13
C VAL A 338 0.57 -4.92 -2.24
N GLY A 339 1.11 -4.92 -3.46
CA GLY A 339 0.48 -5.48 -4.65
C GLY A 339 -0.54 -4.52 -5.28
N VAL A 340 -0.92 -4.83 -6.51
CA VAL A 340 -1.94 -4.06 -7.28
C VAL A 340 -3.32 -4.27 -6.69
N PHE A 341 -3.60 -5.49 -6.28
CA PHE A 341 -4.81 -5.89 -5.56
C PHE A 341 -4.40 -6.25 -4.13
N PRO A 342 -4.34 -5.27 -3.21
CA PRO A 342 -3.85 -5.52 -1.86
C PRO A 342 -4.66 -6.58 -1.12
N THR A 343 -4.01 -7.28 -0.21
CA THR A 343 -4.66 -8.20 0.73
C THR A 343 -5.80 -7.48 1.46
N GLY A 344 -6.98 -8.12 1.54
CA GLY A 344 -8.21 -7.53 2.07
C GLY A 344 -9.04 -6.74 1.03
N SER A 345 -8.58 -6.60 -0.22
CA SER A 345 -9.40 -5.98 -1.27
C SER A 345 -10.55 -6.89 -1.69
N LEU A 346 -11.74 -6.30 -1.81
CA LEU A 346 -12.90 -6.97 -2.41
C LEU A 346 -12.82 -6.81 -3.93
N VAL A 347 -12.95 -7.91 -4.65
CA VAL A 347 -12.77 -7.96 -6.10
C VAL A 347 -13.87 -8.76 -6.79
N GLU A 348 -14.17 -8.40 -8.03
CA GLU A 348 -15.02 -9.21 -8.91
C GLU A 348 -14.14 -9.86 -9.97
N LEU A 349 -14.31 -11.17 -10.14
CA LEU A 349 -13.62 -11.94 -11.17
C LEU A 349 -14.36 -11.84 -12.51
N ASN A 350 -13.68 -12.16 -13.60
CA ASN A 350 -14.26 -12.22 -14.95
C ASN A 350 -15.42 -13.23 -15.08
N SER A 351 -15.51 -14.21 -14.18
CA SER A 351 -16.66 -15.12 -14.06
C SER A 351 -17.90 -14.46 -13.45
N GLY A 352 -17.79 -13.25 -12.91
CA GLY A 352 -18.83 -12.60 -12.11
C GLY A 352 -18.79 -12.96 -10.62
N ALA A 353 -18.00 -13.93 -10.19
CA ALA A 353 -17.85 -14.28 -8.79
C ALA A 353 -17.19 -13.13 -8.00
N VAL A 354 -17.53 -12.98 -6.72
CA VAL A 354 -16.93 -11.97 -5.83
C VAL A 354 -16.02 -12.67 -4.84
N ALA A 355 -14.84 -12.10 -4.65
CA ALA A 355 -13.79 -12.67 -3.83
C ALA A 355 -13.06 -11.59 -3.00
N VAL A 356 -12.33 -12.03 -1.98
CA VAL A 356 -11.40 -11.19 -1.21
C VAL A 356 -9.98 -11.68 -1.46
N VAL A 357 -9.06 -10.76 -1.70
CA VAL A 357 -7.63 -11.05 -1.86
C VAL A 357 -7.05 -11.44 -0.50
N ILE A 358 -6.42 -12.62 -0.41
CA ILE A 358 -5.87 -13.15 0.84
C ILE A 358 -4.34 -13.19 0.88
N ALA A 359 -3.68 -13.32 -0.27
CA ALA A 359 -2.21 -13.34 -0.35
C ALA A 359 -1.74 -12.89 -1.74
N GLN A 360 -0.52 -12.38 -1.80
CA GLN A 360 0.10 -11.94 -3.05
C GLN A 360 0.90 -13.07 -3.71
N ASN A 361 0.96 -13.06 -5.04
CA ASN A 361 1.90 -13.88 -5.80
C ASN A 361 3.10 -13.02 -6.21
N GLU A 362 4.27 -13.32 -5.66
CA GLU A 362 5.51 -12.57 -5.93
C GLU A 362 5.88 -12.56 -7.41
N ALA A 363 5.65 -13.69 -8.10
CA ALA A 363 5.97 -13.86 -9.52
C ALA A 363 4.98 -13.14 -10.45
N ARG A 364 3.70 -13.04 -10.07
CA ARG A 364 2.62 -12.46 -10.88
C ARG A 364 1.61 -11.72 -10.00
N ARG A 365 1.88 -10.46 -9.70
CA ARG A 365 1.11 -9.61 -8.78
C ARG A 365 -0.32 -9.28 -9.21
N LEU A 366 -0.64 -9.44 -10.50
CA LEU A 366 -2.01 -9.33 -11.02
C LEU A 366 -2.82 -10.63 -10.87
N LYS A 367 -2.20 -11.69 -10.36
CA LYS A 367 -2.83 -12.99 -10.11
C LYS A 367 -2.64 -13.41 -8.65
N PRO A 368 -3.24 -12.68 -7.69
CA PRO A 368 -3.15 -13.02 -6.28
C PRO A 368 -3.94 -14.28 -5.94
N ARG A 369 -3.78 -14.77 -4.71
CA ARG A 369 -4.69 -15.76 -4.14
C ARG A 369 -5.91 -15.06 -3.58
N VAL A 370 -7.08 -15.58 -3.89
CA VAL A 370 -8.37 -15.00 -3.50
C VAL A 370 -9.24 -16.02 -2.79
N MET A 371 -10.09 -15.56 -1.89
CA MET A 371 -11.14 -16.36 -1.25
C MET A 371 -12.48 -15.97 -1.86
N LEU A 372 -13.16 -16.93 -2.47
CA LEU A 372 -14.48 -16.73 -3.07
C LEU A 372 -15.53 -16.57 -1.98
N ILE A 373 -16.33 -15.51 -2.08
CA ILE A 373 -17.40 -15.18 -1.13
C ILE A 373 -18.79 -15.34 -1.76
N LEU A 374 -18.95 -14.82 -2.99
CA LEU A 374 -20.19 -14.95 -3.76
C LEU A 374 -19.92 -15.69 -5.07
N ASP A 375 -20.91 -16.45 -5.52
CA ASP A 375 -20.91 -17.05 -6.86
C ASP A 375 -21.18 -15.99 -7.97
N GLU A 376 -21.22 -16.44 -9.22
CA GLU A 376 -21.52 -15.64 -10.41
C GLU A 376 -22.88 -14.94 -10.37
N ASN A 377 -23.85 -15.51 -9.62
CA ASN A 377 -25.18 -14.94 -9.41
C ASN A 377 -25.26 -14.04 -8.17
N LYS A 378 -24.12 -13.71 -7.58
CA LYS A 378 -24.01 -12.90 -6.35
C LYS A 378 -24.63 -13.54 -5.10
N LYS A 379 -24.79 -14.86 -5.09
CA LYS A 379 -25.24 -15.62 -3.94
C LYS A 379 -24.07 -16.02 -3.06
N ARG A 380 -24.21 -15.86 -1.74
CA ARG A 380 -23.16 -16.23 -0.78
C ARG A 380 -22.89 -17.72 -0.80
N LEU A 381 -21.60 -18.06 -0.89
CA LEU A 381 -21.15 -19.46 -0.86
C LEU A 381 -21.27 -20.03 0.55
N PRO A 382 -21.71 -21.29 0.70
CA PRO A 382 -21.85 -21.95 2.00
C PRO A 382 -20.49 -22.22 2.67
N GLN A 383 -19.45 -22.39 1.86
CA GLN A 383 -18.06 -22.51 2.28
C GLN A 383 -17.20 -21.60 1.41
N PHE A 384 -16.24 -20.93 2.02
CA PHE A 384 -15.32 -20.07 1.31
C PHE A 384 -14.15 -20.90 0.79
N ASN A 385 -14.00 -20.91 -0.52
CA ASN A 385 -12.93 -21.64 -1.20
C ASN A 385 -11.81 -20.66 -1.59
N THR A 386 -10.57 -21.05 -1.30
CA THR A 386 -9.40 -20.32 -1.78
C THR A 386 -9.07 -20.74 -3.20
N VAL A 387 -8.78 -19.78 -4.06
CA VAL A 387 -8.37 -19.94 -5.46
C VAL A 387 -7.06 -19.20 -5.67
N ASP A 388 -6.06 -19.87 -6.20
CA ASP A 388 -4.83 -19.24 -6.65
C ASP A 388 -4.98 -18.87 -8.13
N LEU A 389 -5.14 -17.57 -8.41
CA LEU A 389 -5.33 -17.09 -9.78
C LEU A 389 -4.12 -17.33 -10.70
N LEU A 390 -2.98 -17.76 -10.14
CA LEU A 390 -1.81 -18.12 -10.91
C LEU A 390 -1.89 -19.57 -11.45
N PHE A 391 -2.40 -20.48 -10.63
CA PHE A 391 -2.37 -21.93 -10.90
C PHE A 391 -3.76 -22.51 -11.15
N ASP A 392 -4.79 -22.04 -10.46
CA ASP A 392 -6.15 -22.55 -10.54
C ASP A 392 -6.91 -21.88 -11.68
N THR A 393 -6.53 -22.20 -12.92
CA THR A 393 -7.10 -21.57 -14.11
C THR A 393 -8.49 -22.09 -14.49
N HIS A 394 -8.98 -23.15 -13.82
CA HIS A 394 -10.20 -23.86 -14.22
C HIS A 394 -11.19 -24.03 -13.07
N LEU A 395 -12.03 -23.05 -12.79
CA LEU A 395 -13.29 -23.28 -12.07
C LEU A 395 -14.40 -23.52 -13.09
N LYS A 396 -14.84 -24.82 -13.22
CA LYS A 396 -16.00 -25.27 -14.00
C LYS A 396 -16.23 -24.52 -15.33
N GLY A 397 -15.29 -24.66 -16.28
CA GLY A 397 -15.50 -24.22 -17.66
C GLY A 397 -15.11 -22.76 -17.97
N ALA A 398 -14.59 -22.00 -17.04
CA ALA A 398 -13.98 -20.69 -17.31
C ALA A 398 -12.49 -20.87 -17.60
N GLU A 399 -12.09 -20.67 -18.83
CA GLU A 399 -10.70 -20.56 -19.23
C GLU A 399 -10.12 -19.29 -18.59
N ASN A 400 -9.07 -19.44 -17.75
CA ASN A 400 -8.32 -18.35 -17.10
C ASN A 400 -9.16 -17.37 -16.25
N LEU A 401 -9.11 -17.53 -14.95
CA LEU A 401 -9.67 -16.55 -14.01
C LEU A 401 -8.72 -15.35 -13.84
N TRP A 402 -9.31 -14.14 -13.84
CA TRP A 402 -8.61 -12.90 -13.49
C TRP A 402 -9.54 -11.95 -12.76
N ILE A 403 -8.95 -10.96 -12.09
CA ILE A 403 -9.70 -9.88 -11.45
C ILE A 403 -10.13 -8.90 -12.53
N GLU A 404 -11.44 -8.77 -12.72
CA GLU A 404 -12.04 -7.84 -13.68
C GLU A 404 -12.03 -6.41 -13.11
N LYS A 405 -12.39 -6.25 -11.83
CA LYS A 405 -12.39 -4.96 -11.14
C LYS A 405 -12.28 -5.09 -9.63
N CYS A 406 -11.78 -4.03 -8.98
CA CYS A 406 -11.91 -3.84 -7.54
C CYS A 406 -13.28 -3.30 -7.21
N LEU A 407 -13.83 -3.74 -6.08
CA LEU A 407 -15.08 -3.27 -5.53
C LEU A 407 -14.82 -2.36 -4.33
N GLU A 408 -15.75 -1.45 -4.07
CA GLU A 408 -15.73 -0.64 -2.86
C GLU A 408 -15.96 -1.51 -1.61
N SER A 409 -15.40 -1.10 -0.48
CA SER A 409 -15.69 -1.73 0.81
C SER A 409 -17.19 -1.69 1.07
N GLY A 410 -17.78 -2.83 1.48
CA GLY A 410 -19.21 -2.94 1.71
C GLY A 410 -20.06 -3.27 0.47
N ALA A 411 -19.45 -3.40 -0.72
CA ALA A 411 -20.18 -3.84 -1.90
C ALA A 411 -20.82 -5.22 -1.65
N TYR A 412 -22.05 -5.38 -2.12
CA TYR A 412 -22.89 -6.56 -1.86
C TYR A 412 -23.11 -6.89 -0.37
N GLY A 413 -22.93 -5.91 0.54
CA GLY A 413 -23.04 -6.12 1.98
C GLY A 413 -21.89 -6.94 2.58
N ILE A 414 -20.74 -7.04 1.87
CA ILE A 414 -19.57 -7.75 2.35
C ILE A 414 -18.60 -6.75 2.96
N ASP A 415 -18.32 -6.92 4.25
CA ASP A 415 -17.16 -6.28 4.88
C ASP A 415 -16.02 -7.31 4.95
N PRO A 416 -14.91 -7.09 4.22
CA PRO A 416 -13.76 -7.99 4.30
C PRO A 416 -13.20 -8.13 5.71
N GLN A 417 -13.39 -7.13 6.56
CA GLN A 417 -12.90 -7.14 7.95
C GLN A 417 -13.68 -8.11 8.86
N GLU A 418 -14.89 -8.50 8.47
CA GLU A 418 -15.71 -9.48 9.19
C GLU A 418 -15.44 -10.93 8.75
N LEU A 419 -14.63 -11.14 7.72
CA LEU A 419 -14.33 -12.47 7.21
C LEU A 419 -13.20 -13.11 8.02
N TYR A 420 -13.55 -14.04 8.90
CA TYR A 420 -12.59 -14.88 9.62
C TYR A 420 -12.15 -16.05 8.73
N ILE A 421 -10.84 -16.14 8.45
CA ILE A 421 -10.20 -17.30 7.81
C ILE A 421 -9.75 -18.29 8.87
#